data_71dd9a521751761512dcd0a0cb2a6fa7
#
_entry.id   71dd9a521751761512dcd0a0cb2a6fa7
#
_cell.length_a   1.000
_cell.length_b   1.000
_cell.length_c   1.000
_cell.angle_alpha   90.00
_cell.angle_beta   90.00
_cell.angle_gamma   90.00
#
_symmetry.space_group_name_H-M   'P 1'
#
loop_
_entity.id
_entity.type
_entity.pdbx_description
1 polymer ?
#
loop_
_entity_poly.entity_id
_entity_poly.type
_entity_poly.pdbx_seq_one_letter_code
_entity_poly.pdbx_strand_id
1 'polypeptide(L)'
;MISKALKDEQLPVYGQGLNIRDWLFVEDHCEAIDIVLHQGKKGERYNIGGHNEKRNIEIVKLILQRLDKPESLISYVEDRKGHDYRYAIDPTKLKEEFGWEPKTMFKDGIVKTIDWYLEHPEYLIK
;
A
#
# COMPACT_ATOMS: atom_id res chain seq x y z
N MET A 1 5.12 -8.90 4.63
CA MET A 1 3.88 -9.61 5.02
C MET A 1 3.64 -10.84 4.12
N ILE A 2 3.46 -10.70 2.80
CA ILE A 2 3.21 -11.84 1.89
C ILE A 2 4.25 -12.96 2.06
N SER A 3 5.56 -12.65 1.98
CA SER A 3 6.64 -13.64 2.15
C SER A 3 6.54 -14.43 3.46
N LYS A 4 6.26 -13.74 4.57
CA LYS A 4 6.09 -14.38 5.88
C LYS A 4 4.84 -15.27 5.95
N ALA A 5 3.71 -14.77 5.42
CA ALA A 5 2.47 -15.53 5.39
C ALA A 5 2.61 -16.84 4.59
N LEU A 6 3.31 -16.80 3.46
CA LEU A 6 3.59 -18.00 2.65
C LEU A 6 4.45 -19.05 3.36
N LYS A 7 5.29 -18.61 4.31
CA LYS A 7 6.16 -19.48 5.13
C LYS A 7 5.54 -19.87 6.47
N ASP A 8 4.27 -19.50 6.71
CA ASP A 8 3.58 -19.68 7.99
C ASP A 8 4.33 -19.03 9.19
N GLU A 9 5.09 -17.95 8.90
CA GLU A 9 5.79 -17.17 9.91
C GLU A 9 4.88 -16.10 10.51
N GLN A 10 5.19 -15.69 11.76
CA GLN A 10 4.47 -14.60 12.44
C GLN A 10 4.57 -13.28 11.66
N LEU A 11 3.44 -12.58 11.52
CA LEU A 11 3.34 -11.28 10.89
C LEU A 11 3.34 -10.18 11.96
N PRO A 12 4.47 -9.47 12.17
CA PRO A 12 4.53 -8.44 13.20
C PRO A 12 3.70 -7.22 12.81
N VAL A 13 2.74 -6.87 13.65
CA VAL A 13 1.88 -5.68 13.50
C VAL A 13 2.16 -4.72 14.64
N TYR A 14 2.60 -3.51 14.34
CA TYR A 14 2.89 -2.48 15.32
C TYR A 14 1.63 -2.03 16.07
N GLY A 15 1.71 -1.94 17.40
CA GLY A 15 0.60 -1.61 18.26
C GLY A 15 -0.57 -2.59 18.02
N GLN A 16 -1.71 -2.07 17.64
CA GLN A 16 -2.88 -2.86 17.21
C GLN A 16 -3.14 -2.77 15.70
N GLY A 17 -2.20 -2.22 14.94
CA GLY A 17 -2.33 -2.05 13.49
C GLY A 17 -3.36 -0.99 13.07
N LEU A 18 -3.67 -0.04 13.96
CA LEU A 18 -4.70 0.99 13.72
C LEU A 18 -4.19 2.19 12.92
N ASN A 19 -2.88 2.27 12.68
CA ASN A 19 -2.29 3.32 11.86
C ASN A 19 -2.87 3.28 10.45
N ILE A 20 -3.27 4.45 9.95
CA ILE A 20 -3.92 4.62 8.66
C ILE A 20 -2.90 5.07 7.62
N ARG A 21 -2.95 4.45 6.43
CA ARG A 21 -2.15 4.83 5.27
C ARG A 21 -3.05 4.96 4.05
N ASP A 22 -2.65 5.83 3.13
CA ASP A 22 -3.27 5.89 1.81
C ASP A 22 -2.58 4.89 0.89
N TRP A 23 -3.35 3.92 0.39
CA TRP A 23 -2.85 2.80 -0.39
C TRP A 23 -3.11 3.02 -1.88
N LEU A 24 -2.05 3.02 -2.66
CA LEU A 24 -2.09 3.25 -4.09
C LEU A 24 -1.47 2.07 -4.84
N PHE A 25 -2.12 1.64 -5.92
CA PHE A 25 -1.57 0.60 -6.78
C PHE A 25 -0.32 1.10 -7.51
N VAL A 26 0.69 0.22 -7.63
CA VAL A 26 2.02 0.63 -8.10
C VAL A 26 2.02 1.19 -9.52
N GLU A 27 1.22 0.64 -10.44
CA GLU A 27 1.15 1.13 -11.82
C GLU A 27 0.54 2.52 -11.90
N ASP A 28 -0.53 2.79 -11.12
CA ASP A 28 -1.10 4.14 -11.02
C ASP A 28 -0.08 5.14 -10.45
N HIS A 29 0.73 4.71 -9.47
CA HIS A 29 1.80 5.54 -8.92
C HIS A 29 2.89 5.83 -9.96
N CYS A 30 3.31 4.83 -10.72
CA CYS A 30 4.30 5.00 -11.79
C CYS A 30 3.79 5.94 -12.89
N GLU A 31 2.52 5.83 -13.28
CA GLU A 31 1.90 6.76 -14.23
C GLU A 31 1.94 8.21 -13.72
N ALA A 32 1.59 8.43 -12.45
CA ALA A 32 1.68 9.77 -11.86
C ALA A 32 3.11 10.33 -11.87
N ILE A 33 4.11 9.49 -11.54
CA ILE A 33 5.53 9.89 -11.56
C ILE A 33 5.94 10.27 -12.99
N ASP A 34 5.56 9.48 -13.99
CA ASP A 34 5.87 9.73 -15.40
C ASP A 34 5.28 11.08 -15.87
N ILE A 35 4.02 11.35 -15.53
CA ILE A 35 3.36 12.62 -15.82
C ILE A 35 4.13 13.79 -15.19
N VAL A 36 4.46 13.70 -13.90
CA VAL A 36 5.19 14.77 -13.20
C VAL A 36 6.59 14.97 -13.79
N LEU A 37 7.27 13.89 -14.15
CA LEU A 37 8.60 13.96 -14.77
C LEU A 37 8.59 14.73 -16.10
N HIS A 38 7.58 14.52 -16.94
CA HIS A 38 7.53 15.09 -18.30
C HIS A 38 6.76 16.41 -18.38
N GLN A 39 5.81 16.66 -17.50
CA GLN A 39 4.89 17.79 -17.59
C GLN A 39 4.91 18.69 -16.33
N GLY A 40 5.51 18.22 -15.24
CA GLY A 40 5.56 18.97 -14.00
C GLY A 40 6.35 20.27 -14.11
N LYS A 41 5.91 21.30 -13.40
CA LYS A 41 6.59 22.58 -13.36
C LYS A 41 7.80 22.51 -12.45
N LYS A 42 8.95 23.00 -12.91
CA LYS A 42 10.20 23.01 -12.15
C LYS A 42 10.03 23.77 -10.83
N GLY A 43 10.40 23.12 -9.73
CA GLY A 43 10.33 23.68 -8.37
C GLY A 43 8.97 23.47 -7.68
N GLU A 44 7.96 22.93 -8.36
CA GLU A 44 6.66 22.61 -7.79
C GLU A 44 6.66 21.26 -7.08
N ARG A 45 5.70 21.09 -6.16
CA ARG A 45 5.46 19.85 -5.43
C ARG A 45 4.14 19.26 -5.85
N TYR A 46 4.11 17.95 -6.07
CA TYR A 46 2.92 17.20 -6.47
C TYR A 46 2.73 16.04 -5.49
N ASN A 47 1.60 16.03 -4.80
CA ASN A 47 1.22 14.90 -3.97
C ASN A 47 0.57 13.83 -4.86
N ILE A 48 0.95 12.57 -4.64
CA ILE A 48 0.37 11.41 -5.31
C ILE A 48 -0.31 10.56 -4.26
N GLY A 49 -1.64 10.42 -4.33
CA GLY A 49 -2.45 9.70 -3.36
C GLY A 49 -3.54 8.89 -4.02
N GLY A 50 -4.02 7.87 -3.33
CA GLY A 50 -5.00 6.90 -3.83
C GLY A 50 -6.43 7.12 -3.38
N HIS A 51 -6.68 8.02 -2.43
CA HIS A 51 -7.94 8.15 -1.71
C HIS A 51 -8.42 6.82 -1.07
N ASN A 52 -7.49 5.93 -0.75
CA ASN A 52 -7.73 4.59 -0.22
C ASN A 52 -7.17 4.45 1.20
N GLU A 53 -7.62 5.30 2.11
CA GLU A 53 -7.19 5.23 3.51
C GLU A 53 -7.69 3.95 4.16
N LYS A 54 -6.76 3.12 4.65
CA LYS A 54 -7.06 1.89 5.39
C LYS A 54 -6.07 1.70 6.54
N ARG A 55 -6.55 1.00 7.56
CA ARG A 55 -5.70 0.59 8.69
C ARG A 55 -4.76 -0.53 8.27
N ASN A 56 -3.56 -0.53 8.82
CA ASN A 56 -2.57 -1.58 8.53
C ASN A 56 -3.11 -2.99 8.83
N ILE A 57 -3.88 -3.15 9.90
CA ILE A 57 -4.48 -4.45 10.24
C ILE A 57 -5.45 -4.96 9.18
N GLU A 58 -6.19 -4.07 8.50
CA GLU A 58 -7.10 -4.46 7.42
C GLU A 58 -6.32 -5.05 6.24
N ILE A 59 -5.16 -4.45 5.92
CA ILE A 59 -4.28 -4.95 4.84
C ILE A 59 -3.72 -6.33 5.20
N VAL A 60 -3.27 -6.51 6.44
CA VAL A 60 -2.73 -7.80 6.90
C VAL A 60 -3.79 -8.89 6.80
N LYS A 61 -5.01 -8.61 7.24
CA LYS A 61 -6.14 -9.56 7.14
C LYS A 61 -6.50 -9.91 5.71
N LEU A 62 -6.53 -8.91 4.80
CA LEU A 62 -6.77 -9.14 3.38
C LEU A 62 -5.69 -10.04 2.74
N ILE A 63 -4.42 -9.82 3.09
CA ILE A 63 -3.32 -10.68 2.63
C ILE A 63 -3.52 -12.11 3.12
N LEU A 64 -3.79 -12.31 4.42
CA LEU A 64 -4.02 -13.64 4.99
C LEU A 64 -5.21 -14.33 4.33
N GLN A 65 -6.33 -13.62 4.17
CA GLN A 65 -7.53 -14.13 3.51
C GLN A 65 -7.24 -14.56 2.06
N ARG A 66 -6.51 -13.74 1.29
CA ARG A 66 -6.16 -14.07 -0.11
C ARG A 66 -5.25 -15.29 -0.23
N LEU A 67 -4.38 -15.49 0.76
CA LEU A 67 -3.42 -16.61 0.80
C LEU A 67 -3.97 -17.85 1.52
N ASP A 68 -5.23 -17.84 1.95
CA ASP A 68 -5.85 -18.91 2.75
C ASP A 68 -5.03 -19.24 4.01
N LYS A 69 -4.58 -18.19 4.73
CA LYS A 69 -3.78 -18.30 5.95
C LYS A 69 -4.55 -17.82 7.17
N PRO A 70 -4.34 -18.44 8.35
CA PRO A 70 -5.09 -18.11 9.56
C PRO A 70 -4.64 -16.77 10.16
N GLU A 71 -5.58 -16.03 10.77
CA GLU A 71 -5.28 -14.79 11.50
C GLU A 71 -4.38 -15.03 12.75
N SER A 72 -4.24 -16.26 13.23
CA SER A 72 -3.31 -16.62 14.31
C SER A 72 -1.83 -16.33 13.96
N LEU A 73 -1.50 -16.10 12.70
CA LEU A 73 -0.19 -15.63 12.28
C LEU A 73 0.06 -14.16 12.65
N ILE A 74 -0.97 -13.38 13.00
CA ILE A 74 -0.79 -11.99 13.41
C ILE A 74 -0.16 -11.94 14.80
N SER A 75 0.97 -11.24 14.92
CA SER A 75 1.66 -10.99 16.17
C SER A 75 1.74 -9.49 16.44
N TYR A 76 1.05 -9.02 17.47
CA TYR A 76 1.12 -7.61 17.85
C TYR A 76 2.42 -7.33 18.60
N VAL A 77 3.15 -6.32 18.13
CA VAL A 77 4.44 -5.90 18.69
C VAL A 77 4.36 -4.46 19.18
N GLU A 78 5.31 -4.06 20.05
CA GLU A 78 5.38 -2.69 20.57
C GLU A 78 5.43 -1.69 19.42
N ASP A 79 4.63 -0.62 19.53
CA ASP A 79 4.61 0.43 18.51
C ASP A 79 5.87 1.29 18.55
N ARG A 80 6.25 1.84 17.41
CA ARG A 80 7.41 2.70 17.29
C ARG A 80 7.14 4.06 17.96
N LYS A 81 8.10 4.58 18.69
CA LYS A 81 8.04 5.96 19.23
C LYS A 81 7.91 6.96 18.08
N GLY A 82 6.95 7.87 18.18
CA GLY A 82 6.67 8.86 17.13
C GLY A 82 6.04 8.29 15.86
N HIS A 83 5.42 7.11 15.92
CA HIS A 83 4.76 6.51 14.77
C HIS A 83 3.51 7.31 14.40
N ASP A 84 3.51 7.92 13.21
CA ASP A 84 2.38 8.69 12.72
C ASP A 84 1.11 7.83 12.65
N TYR A 85 0.05 8.33 13.28
CA TYR A 85 -1.21 7.62 13.32
C TYR A 85 -1.89 7.55 11.96
N ARG A 86 -1.83 8.66 11.18
CA ARG A 86 -2.53 8.75 9.89
C ARG A 86 -1.70 9.54 8.87
N TYR A 87 -1.57 8.98 7.68
CA TYR A 87 -1.19 9.69 6.47
C TYR A 87 -2.41 9.79 5.55
N ALA A 88 -2.85 11.02 5.30
CA ALA A 88 -3.85 11.34 4.29
C ALA A 88 -3.19 12.25 3.26
N ILE A 89 -3.33 11.90 2.00
CA ILE A 89 -2.68 12.60 0.90
C ILE A 89 -3.75 13.24 0.04
N ASP A 90 -3.59 14.54 -0.26
CA ASP A 90 -4.46 15.27 -1.18
C ASP A 90 -3.78 15.40 -2.56
N PRO A 91 -4.22 14.63 -3.58
CA PRO A 91 -3.70 14.69 -4.94
C PRO A 91 -4.44 15.69 -5.85
N THR A 92 -5.29 16.57 -5.31
CA THR A 92 -6.16 17.46 -6.09
C THR A 92 -5.39 18.26 -7.14
N LYS A 93 -4.21 18.80 -6.79
CA LYS A 93 -3.37 19.55 -7.73
C LYS A 93 -2.97 18.72 -8.95
N LEU A 94 -2.66 17.44 -8.76
CA LEU A 94 -2.27 16.54 -9.85
C LEU A 94 -3.45 16.29 -10.81
N LYS A 95 -4.65 16.15 -10.24
CA LYS A 95 -5.88 16.04 -11.02
C LYS A 95 -6.20 17.32 -11.80
N GLU A 96 -6.13 18.47 -11.15
CA GLU A 96 -6.46 19.77 -11.77
C GLU A 96 -5.48 20.17 -12.87
N GLU A 97 -4.17 19.94 -12.67
CA GLU A 97 -3.15 20.34 -13.65
C GLU A 97 -2.98 19.33 -14.78
N PHE A 98 -3.14 18.02 -14.54
CA PHE A 98 -2.81 16.97 -15.51
C PHE A 98 -3.94 15.97 -15.74
N GLY A 99 -5.08 16.09 -15.06
CA GLY A 99 -6.20 15.16 -15.20
C GLY A 99 -5.93 13.77 -14.64
N TRP A 100 -4.87 13.59 -13.83
CA TRP A 100 -4.53 12.30 -13.30
C TRP A 100 -5.38 11.92 -12.07
N GLU A 101 -5.91 10.71 -12.09
CA GLU A 101 -6.54 10.03 -10.94
C GLU A 101 -6.16 8.55 -10.95
N PRO A 102 -6.13 7.90 -9.77
CA PRO A 102 -5.94 6.45 -9.73
C PRO A 102 -7.04 5.74 -10.52
N LYS A 103 -6.66 4.78 -11.35
CA LYS A 103 -7.58 4.00 -12.19
C LYS A 103 -7.93 2.66 -11.57
N THR A 104 -7.06 2.16 -10.69
CA THR A 104 -7.20 0.84 -10.08
C THR A 104 -7.86 0.96 -8.72
N MET A 105 -9.04 0.36 -8.57
CA MET A 105 -9.71 0.29 -7.27
C MET A 105 -8.86 -0.51 -6.28
N PHE A 106 -8.84 -0.09 -5.00
CA PHE A 106 -8.02 -0.74 -3.97
C PHE A 106 -8.19 -2.27 -3.92
N LYS A 107 -9.45 -2.75 -3.96
CA LYS A 107 -9.75 -4.18 -3.92
C LYS A 107 -9.10 -4.98 -5.06
N ASP A 108 -9.01 -4.38 -6.24
CA ASP A 108 -8.44 -5.01 -7.42
C ASP A 108 -6.92 -4.90 -7.41
N GLY A 109 -6.38 -3.77 -6.98
CA GLY A 109 -4.96 -3.51 -6.86
C GLY A 109 -4.27 -4.42 -5.83
N ILE A 110 -4.89 -4.64 -4.66
CA ILE A 110 -4.32 -5.53 -3.63
C ILE A 110 -4.27 -6.99 -4.12
N VAL A 111 -5.32 -7.45 -4.83
CA VAL A 111 -5.36 -8.80 -5.42
C VAL A 111 -4.26 -8.93 -6.47
N LYS A 112 -4.19 -8.01 -7.44
CA LYS A 112 -3.12 -8.00 -8.46
C LYS A 112 -1.73 -8.01 -7.84
N THR A 113 -1.52 -7.23 -6.77
CA THR A 113 -0.23 -7.17 -6.08
C THR A 113 0.14 -8.52 -5.45
N ILE A 114 -0.81 -9.16 -4.76
CA ILE A 114 -0.55 -10.47 -4.12
C ILE A 114 -0.30 -11.53 -5.20
N ASP A 115 -1.13 -11.59 -6.23
CA ASP A 115 -1.02 -12.56 -7.32
C ASP A 115 0.31 -12.41 -8.06
N TRP A 116 0.74 -11.17 -8.32
CA TRP A 116 2.04 -10.91 -8.92
C TRP A 116 3.20 -11.49 -8.10
N TYR A 117 3.17 -11.34 -6.76
CA TYR A 117 4.20 -11.94 -5.91
C TYR A 117 4.12 -13.46 -5.84
N LEU A 118 2.93 -14.07 -6.04
CA LEU A 118 2.80 -15.51 -6.15
C LEU A 118 3.41 -16.05 -7.45
N GLU A 119 3.29 -15.29 -8.53
CA GLU A 119 3.86 -15.62 -9.84
C GLU A 119 5.36 -15.33 -9.92
N HIS A 120 5.88 -14.44 -9.06
CA HIS A 120 7.27 -13.98 -9.04
C HIS A 120 7.93 -14.16 -7.66
N PRO A 121 8.06 -15.42 -7.19
CA PRO A 121 8.57 -15.69 -5.84
C PRO A 121 10.03 -15.23 -5.62
N GLU A 122 10.80 -15.03 -6.68
CA GLU A 122 12.17 -14.50 -6.65
C GLU A 122 12.24 -13.08 -6.04
N TYR A 123 11.15 -12.31 -6.08
CA TYR A 123 11.06 -10.97 -5.46
C TYR A 123 10.58 -11.01 -4.01
N LEU A 124 10.20 -12.17 -3.49
CA LEU A 124 9.90 -12.34 -2.06
C LEU A 124 11.22 -12.44 -1.29
N ILE A 125 11.75 -11.30 -0.89
CA ILE A 125 13.05 -11.17 -0.20
C ILE A 125 13.12 -12.10 1.02
N LYS A 126 14.27 -12.72 1.18
CA LYS A 126 14.62 -13.65 2.26
C LYS A 126 14.64 -12.97 3.62
#